data_cc04fac42d02b7b1ae8a0220e01a166d
#
_entry.id   cc04fac42d02b7b1ae8a0220e01a166d
#
_cell.length_a   1.000
_cell.length_b   1.000
_cell.length_c   1.000
_cell.angle_alpha   90.00
_cell.angle_beta   90.00
_cell.angle_gamma   90.00
#
_symmetry.space_group_name_H-M   'P 1'
#
loop_
_entity.id
_entity.type
_entity.pdbx_description
1 polymer ?
#
loop_
_entity_poly.entity_id
_entity_poly.type
_entity_poly.pdbx_seq_one_letter_code
_entity_poly.pdbx_strand_id
1 'polypeptide(L)'
;MKVTKEISKLENSAVKLTATIAKEDVVSGYNKNISKYAKNVQLPGFRKGHVPVKVLEQKYGDSLKQEVLADLIDESLNQIFAEEESKDIRPLPYTQPRLDGDKLPEFSTDKDLTFSVVYDVFPSVEVKDFSKIEVKEPQVEIGEKELNEELKAIQERNAVVIDKKEGEPVEKDNIVTIDYKELDDSGTAISGSEREGFVFTVGTGENIYKIDDEIVGMKKDETKEIAKTYDAKDENKDLAGKTKKISVTVKAIKLRNLPALDDELAQDVSEKYKTLDDLKKDISKGLESAKNRKIAELKSQSLLEQLVEKNPIVLPKSMVQAEMESRWRMMAQQFQTTPEQLEKMISASGQSKENMLTQWTGDAEKMLKSRLIVDALIREKNIAVTPEEVEAEFAKIADESGSTLDEVKEHYK
;
A
#
# COMPACT_ATOMS: atom_id res chain seq x y z
N MET A 1 -17.70 9.97 -38.53
CA MET A 1 -17.65 11.43 -38.49
C MET A 1 -16.32 11.88 -39.10
N LYS A 2 -16.33 12.96 -39.92
CA LYS A 2 -15.10 13.51 -40.49
C LYS A 2 -14.51 14.49 -39.46
N VAL A 3 -13.42 14.07 -38.84
CA VAL A 3 -12.71 14.87 -37.84
C VAL A 3 -11.28 15.05 -38.29
N THR A 4 -10.79 16.28 -38.29
CA THR A 4 -9.37 16.59 -38.46
C THR A 4 -8.78 16.92 -37.09
N LYS A 5 -7.50 16.53 -36.87
CA LYS A 5 -6.80 16.71 -35.61
C LYS A 5 -5.49 17.44 -35.81
N GLU A 6 -5.19 18.36 -34.89
CA GLU A 6 -3.90 19.02 -34.73
C GLU A 6 -3.41 18.78 -33.31
N ILE A 7 -2.12 18.39 -33.17
CA ILE A 7 -1.56 17.98 -31.89
C ILE A 7 -0.39 18.89 -31.56
N SER A 8 -0.41 19.50 -30.38
CA SER A 8 0.69 20.29 -29.84
C SER A 8 1.14 19.69 -28.52
N LYS A 9 2.40 19.29 -28.43
CA LYS A 9 3.01 18.83 -27.18
C LYS A 9 3.26 20.04 -26.27
N LEU A 10 2.83 19.94 -25.03
CA LEU A 10 3.03 20.94 -23.98
C LEU A 10 4.09 20.45 -22.99
N GLU A 11 4.46 21.30 -22.05
CA GLU A 11 5.32 20.92 -20.94
C GLU A 11 4.68 19.86 -20.03
N ASN A 12 5.51 19.14 -19.25
CA ASN A 12 5.09 18.16 -18.26
C ASN A 12 4.26 17.00 -18.83
N SER A 13 4.59 16.55 -20.04
CA SER A 13 3.88 15.46 -20.74
C SER A 13 2.36 15.72 -20.90
N ALA A 14 1.99 16.99 -21.05
CA ALA A 14 0.65 17.37 -21.45
C ALA A 14 0.55 17.52 -22.97
N VAL A 15 -0.62 17.33 -23.51
CA VAL A 15 -0.94 17.48 -24.93
C VAL A 15 -2.15 18.38 -25.08
N LYS A 16 -2.05 19.30 -26.03
CA LYS A 16 -3.20 20.04 -26.54
C LYS A 16 -3.61 19.42 -27.88
N LEU A 17 -4.81 18.91 -27.92
CA LEU A 17 -5.45 18.37 -29.11
C LEU A 17 -6.52 19.36 -29.58
N THR A 18 -6.34 19.87 -30.79
CA THR A 18 -7.37 20.68 -31.47
C THR A 18 -8.05 19.79 -32.49
N ALA A 19 -9.36 19.60 -32.33
CA ALA A 19 -10.19 18.83 -33.23
C ALA A 19 -11.16 19.74 -33.98
N THR A 20 -11.34 19.47 -35.26
CA THR A 20 -12.32 20.18 -36.11
C THR A 20 -13.25 19.17 -36.74
N ILE A 21 -14.52 19.29 -36.43
CA ILE A 21 -15.62 18.46 -36.94
C ILE A 21 -16.24 19.20 -38.14
N ALA A 22 -16.39 18.51 -39.27
CA ALA A 22 -16.96 19.09 -40.46
C ALA A 22 -18.42 19.51 -40.23
N LYS A 23 -18.84 20.66 -40.78
CA LYS A 23 -20.21 21.23 -40.73
C LYS A 23 -21.29 20.18 -41.00
N GLU A 24 -21.09 19.29 -41.97
CA GLU A 24 -22.04 18.24 -42.34
C GLU A 24 -22.35 17.30 -41.19
N ASP A 25 -21.32 16.94 -40.42
CA ASP A 25 -21.45 16.08 -39.23
C ASP A 25 -22.04 16.82 -38.04
N VAL A 26 -21.75 18.11 -37.89
CA VAL A 26 -22.37 18.97 -36.86
C VAL A 26 -23.89 19.05 -37.10
N VAL A 27 -24.31 19.29 -38.33
CA VAL A 27 -25.72 19.34 -38.71
C VAL A 27 -26.42 17.98 -38.53
N SER A 28 -25.75 16.91 -38.91
CA SER A 28 -26.24 15.54 -38.71
C SER A 28 -26.45 15.22 -37.23
N GLY A 29 -25.45 15.52 -36.36
CA GLY A 29 -25.52 15.30 -34.92
C GLY A 29 -26.66 16.12 -34.28
N TYR A 30 -26.82 17.38 -34.67
CA TYR A 30 -27.90 18.24 -34.22
C TYR A 30 -29.29 17.70 -34.58
N ASN A 31 -29.49 17.32 -35.83
CA ASN A 31 -30.76 16.74 -36.29
C ASN A 31 -31.09 15.41 -35.61
N LYS A 32 -30.09 14.55 -35.39
CA LYS A 32 -30.21 13.26 -34.66
C LYS A 32 -30.68 13.49 -33.23
N ASN A 33 -30.05 14.44 -32.53
CA ASN A 33 -30.36 14.75 -31.14
C ASN A 33 -31.75 15.39 -31.00
N ILE A 34 -32.08 16.37 -31.83
CA ILE A 34 -33.46 16.98 -31.89
C ILE A 34 -34.49 15.89 -32.12
N SER A 35 -34.23 14.97 -33.05
CA SER A 35 -35.18 13.91 -33.37
C SER A 35 -35.37 12.93 -32.19
N LYS A 36 -34.31 12.64 -31.47
CA LYS A 36 -34.34 11.83 -30.24
C LYS A 36 -35.11 12.54 -29.12
N TYR A 37 -34.87 13.84 -28.95
CA TYR A 37 -35.54 14.67 -27.96
C TYR A 37 -37.04 14.81 -28.27
N ALA A 38 -37.42 15.06 -29.56
CA ALA A 38 -38.79 15.19 -30.02
C ALA A 38 -39.64 13.95 -29.70
N LYS A 39 -39.04 12.76 -29.76
CA LYS A 39 -39.74 11.49 -29.46
C LYS A 39 -40.03 11.31 -27.97
N ASN A 40 -39.22 11.88 -27.11
CA ASN A 40 -39.27 11.63 -25.66
C ASN A 40 -39.93 12.77 -24.86
N VAL A 41 -39.90 14.00 -25.36
CA VAL A 41 -40.44 15.18 -24.67
C VAL A 41 -41.96 15.18 -24.66
N GLN A 42 -42.53 15.59 -23.54
CA GLN A 42 -43.95 15.90 -23.39
C GLN A 42 -44.14 17.38 -23.10
N LEU A 43 -44.81 18.09 -23.98
CA LEU A 43 -45.11 19.51 -23.81
C LEU A 43 -46.62 19.71 -23.72
N PRO A 44 -47.08 20.65 -22.86
CA PRO A 44 -48.48 21.05 -22.82
C PRO A 44 -48.96 21.51 -24.21
N GLY A 45 -50.07 20.98 -24.68
CA GLY A 45 -50.62 21.27 -25.99
C GLY A 45 -50.14 20.33 -27.13
N PHE A 46 -49.20 19.41 -26.86
CA PHE A 46 -48.71 18.45 -27.85
C PHE A 46 -48.75 17.01 -27.31
N ARG A 47 -49.07 16.07 -28.22
CA ARG A 47 -48.98 14.65 -27.90
C ARG A 47 -47.50 14.25 -27.84
N LYS A 48 -47.14 13.39 -26.90
CA LYS A 48 -45.77 12.84 -26.77
C LYS A 48 -45.28 12.28 -28.13
N GLY A 49 -44.10 12.72 -28.56
CA GLY A 49 -43.50 12.32 -29.84
C GLY A 49 -43.99 13.10 -31.08
N HIS A 50 -44.85 14.10 -30.91
CA HIS A 50 -45.41 14.93 -32.00
C HIS A 50 -45.19 16.44 -31.82
N VAL A 51 -44.16 16.83 -31.08
CA VAL A 51 -43.78 18.21 -30.89
C VAL A 51 -43.02 18.71 -32.11
N PRO A 52 -43.44 19.82 -32.78
CA PRO A 52 -42.70 20.37 -33.92
C PRO A 52 -41.31 20.82 -33.52
N VAL A 53 -40.30 20.57 -34.37
CA VAL A 53 -38.88 20.92 -34.10
C VAL A 53 -38.72 22.41 -33.76
N LYS A 54 -39.40 23.31 -34.49
CA LYS A 54 -39.35 24.75 -34.21
C LYS A 54 -39.77 25.14 -32.79
N VAL A 55 -40.76 24.42 -32.23
CA VAL A 55 -41.23 24.66 -30.85
C VAL A 55 -40.20 24.18 -29.83
N LEU A 56 -39.52 23.07 -30.13
CA LEU A 56 -38.43 22.56 -29.31
C LEU A 56 -37.23 23.52 -29.31
N GLU A 57 -36.86 24.02 -30.47
CA GLU A 57 -35.76 24.98 -30.63
C GLU A 57 -36.03 26.28 -29.89
N GLN A 58 -37.28 26.81 -29.97
CA GLN A 58 -37.63 27.99 -29.23
C GLN A 58 -37.61 27.84 -27.71
N LYS A 59 -37.95 26.64 -27.22
CA LYS A 59 -38.10 26.41 -25.78
C LYS A 59 -36.84 25.83 -25.13
N TYR A 60 -36.10 25.04 -25.85
CA TYR A 60 -34.95 24.26 -25.33
C TYR A 60 -33.70 24.43 -26.20
N GLY A 61 -33.70 25.32 -27.18
CA GLY A 61 -32.65 25.42 -28.19
C GLY A 61 -31.23 25.52 -27.61
N ASP A 62 -31.03 26.31 -26.58
CA ASP A 62 -29.71 26.49 -25.97
C ASP A 62 -29.27 25.23 -25.18
N SER A 63 -30.18 24.59 -24.45
CA SER A 63 -29.87 23.34 -23.75
C SER A 63 -29.59 22.17 -24.73
N LEU A 64 -30.37 22.14 -25.84
CA LEU A 64 -30.16 21.15 -26.91
C LEU A 64 -28.80 21.35 -27.60
N LYS A 65 -28.41 22.61 -27.86
CA LYS A 65 -27.09 22.92 -28.45
C LYS A 65 -25.95 22.48 -27.53
N GLN A 66 -26.08 22.71 -26.20
CA GLN A 66 -25.06 22.27 -25.22
C GLN A 66 -24.95 20.75 -25.15
N GLU A 67 -26.09 20.04 -25.15
CA GLU A 67 -26.08 18.55 -25.15
C GLU A 67 -25.46 18.01 -26.44
N VAL A 68 -25.84 18.58 -27.61
CA VAL A 68 -25.24 18.18 -28.90
C VAL A 68 -23.74 18.48 -28.94
N LEU A 69 -23.32 19.61 -28.42
CA LEU A 69 -21.92 20.01 -28.35
C LEU A 69 -21.12 19.01 -27.52
N ALA A 70 -21.63 18.62 -26.36
CA ALA A 70 -20.97 17.62 -25.51
C ALA A 70 -20.89 16.24 -26.22
N ASP A 71 -22.01 15.77 -26.79
CA ASP A 71 -22.05 14.51 -27.52
C ASP A 71 -21.05 14.49 -28.70
N LEU A 72 -20.97 15.58 -29.47
CA LEU A 72 -20.03 15.69 -30.60
C LEU A 72 -18.58 15.72 -30.17
N ILE A 73 -18.26 16.42 -29.07
CA ILE A 73 -16.91 16.44 -28.49
C ILE A 73 -16.52 15.02 -28.06
N ASP A 74 -17.38 14.36 -27.27
CA ASP A 74 -17.10 13.01 -26.76
C ASP A 74 -16.96 11.98 -27.90
N GLU A 75 -17.86 12.00 -28.88
CA GLU A 75 -17.82 11.07 -30.01
C GLU A 75 -16.57 11.30 -30.87
N SER A 76 -16.15 12.56 -31.08
CA SER A 76 -14.94 12.88 -31.84
C SER A 76 -13.67 12.51 -31.10
N LEU A 77 -13.58 12.76 -29.79
CA LEU A 77 -12.43 12.34 -28.98
C LEU A 77 -12.30 10.83 -28.92
N ASN A 78 -13.41 10.11 -28.71
CA ASN A 78 -13.40 8.66 -28.73
C ASN A 78 -12.93 8.08 -30.07
N GLN A 79 -13.37 8.69 -31.19
CA GLN A 79 -12.92 8.31 -32.52
C GLN A 79 -11.41 8.52 -32.69
N ILE A 80 -10.89 9.72 -32.32
CA ILE A 80 -9.47 10.07 -32.40
C ILE A 80 -8.61 9.11 -31.56
N PHE A 81 -9.03 8.84 -30.32
CA PHE A 81 -8.26 7.98 -29.42
C PHE A 81 -8.33 6.49 -29.76
N ALA A 82 -9.32 6.06 -30.54
CA ALA A 82 -9.40 4.69 -31.05
C ALA A 82 -8.43 4.41 -32.19
N GLU A 83 -7.95 5.45 -32.88
CA GLU A 83 -6.97 5.30 -33.97
C GLU A 83 -5.64 4.79 -33.46
N GLU A 84 -5.01 3.87 -34.20
CA GLU A 84 -3.71 3.28 -33.85
C GLU A 84 -2.59 4.32 -33.80
N GLU A 85 -2.62 5.28 -34.72
CA GLU A 85 -1.69 6.42 -34.80
C GLU A 85 -1.75 7.34 -33.59
N SER A 86 -2.80 7.23 -32.79
CA SER A 86 -3.03 8.04 -31.60
C SER A 86 -2.55 7.39 -30.30
N LYS A 87 -1.86 6.23 -30.35
CA LYS A 87 -1.39 5.52 -29.13
C LYS A 87 -0.59 6.40 -28.19
N ASP A 88 0.34 7.16 -28.73
CA ASP A 88 1.28 7.99 -27.94
C ASP A 88 0.64 9.27 -27.40
N ILE A 89 -0.57 9.58 -27.83
CA ILE A 89 -1.31 10.77 -27.42
C ILE A 89 -2.60 10.43 -26.69
N ARG A 90 -2.81 9.17 -26.31
CA ARG A 90 -3.97 8.78 -25.50
C ARG A 90 -3.87 9.40 -24.11
N PRO A 91 -4.98 9.94 -23.61
CA PRO A 91 -4.99 10.44 -22.23
C PRO A 91 -4.67 9.34 -21.23
N LEU A 92 -4.08 9.72 -20.12
CA LEU A 92 -3.87 8.80 -18.99
C LEU A 92 -5.23 8.25 -18.52
N PRO A 93 -5.34 6.96 -18.17
CA PRO A 93 -6.63 6.29 -17.91
C PRO A 93 -7.40 6.87 -16.71
N TYR A 94 -6.75 7.66 -15.88
CA TYR A 94 -7.31 8.31 -14.70
C TYR A 94 -7.47 9.83 -14.85
N THR A 95 -7.25 10.36 -16.07
CA THR A 95 -7.47 11.78 -16.39
C THR A 95 -8.49 11.93 -17.50
N GLN A 96 -9.29 12.97 -17.41
CA GLN A 96 -10.21 13.34 -18.48
C GLN A 96 -9.68 14.55 -19.23
N PRO A 97 -9.76 14.58 -20.57
CA PRO A 97 -9.46 15.76 -21.34
C PRO A 97 -10.32 16.95 -20.89
N ARG A 98 -9.68 18.09 -20.71
CA ARG A 98 -10.37 19.34 -20.34
C ARG A 98 -10.33 20.31 -21.51
N LEU A 99 -11.42 21.02 -21.73
CA LEU A 99 -11.43 22.09 -22.72
C LEU A 99 -10.34 23.12 -22.41
N ASP A 100 -9.64 23.53 -23.47
CA ASP A 100 -8.61 24.57 -23.37
C ASP A 100 -9.30 25.94 -23.39
N GLY A 101 -9.37 26.57 -22.22
CA GLY A 101 -9.99 27.85 -21.98
C GLY A 101 -11.30 27.78 -21.19
N ASP A 102 -11.73 28.97 -20.70
CA ASP A 102 -12.90 29.11 -19.81
C ASP A 102 -14.24 29.11 -20.53
N LYS A 103 -14.24 29.13 -21.87
CA LYS A 103 -15.44 29.22 -22.68
C LYS A 103 -15.66 27.96 -23.50
N LEU A 104 -16.90 27.50 -23.48
CA LEU A 104 -17.36 26.46 -24.39
C LEU A 104 -17.21 26.91 -25.84
N PRO A 105 -16.86 26.00 -26.78
CA PRO A 105 -16.87 26.31 -28.21
C PRO A 105 -18.22 26.82 -28.67
N GLU A 106 -18.21 27.78 -29.57
CA GLU A 106 -19.45 28.31 -30.12
C GLU A 106 -20.10 27.28 -31.04
N PHE A 107 -21.27 26.77 -30.66
CA PHE A 107 -22.04 25.85 -31.47
C PHE A 107 -22.79 26.57 -32.58
N SER A 108 -22.55 26.19 -33.83
CA SER A 108 -23.29 26.68 -34.99
C SER A 108 -23.43 25.59 -36.03
N THR A 109 -24.62 25.49 -36.64
CA THR A 109 -24.87 24.57 -37.76
C THR A 109 -24.37 25.12 -39.10
N ASP A 110 -23.84 26.37 -39.14
CA ASP A 110 -23.43 27.04 -40.38
C ASP A 110 -21.93 26.92 -40.66
N LYS A 111 -21.13 26.48 -39.70
CA LYS A 111 -19.68 26.39 -39.78
C LYS A 111 -19.18 25.09 -39.15
N ASP A 112 -17.94 24.70 -39.44
CA ASP A 112 -17.25 23.66 -38.78
C ASP A 112 -17.12 23.92 -37.27
N LEU A 113 -17.14 22.90 -36.46
CA LEU A 113 -16.97 22.99 -35.01
C LEU A 113 -15.50 22.66 -34.66
N THR A 114 -14.79 23.68 -34.18
CA THR A 114 -13.41 23.52 -33.71
C THR A 114 -13.39 23.70 -32.20
N PHE A 115 -12.72 22.79 -31.53
CA PHE A 115 -12.46 22.85 -30.10
C PHE A 115 -11.06 22.32 -29.77
N SER A 116 -10.54 22.74 -28.63
CA SER A 116 -9.24 22.25 -28.12
C SER A 116 -9.43 21.64 -26.74
N VAL A 117 -8.75 20.54 -26.49
CA VAL A 117 -8.67 19.91 -25.17
C VAL A 117 -7.21 19.76 -24.75
N VAL A 118 -6.98 19.83 -23.44
CA VAL A 118 -5.68 19.61 -22.83
C VAL A 118 -5.80 18.43 -21.85
N TYR A 119 -4.86 17.54 -21.92
CA TYR A 119 -4.79 16.36 -21.05
C TYR A 119 -3.36 15.83 -20.93
N ASP A 120 -3.13 15.03 -19.91
CA ASP A 120 -1.83 14.41 -19.67
C ASP A 120 -1.72 13.07 -20.40
N VAL A 121 -0.53 12.78 -20.92
CA VAL A 121 -0.18 11.52 -21.58
C VAL A 121 0.98 10.84 -20.86
N PHE A 122 1.25 9.58 -21.19
CA PHE A 122 2.46 8.91 -20.69
C PHE A 122 3.70 9.64 -21.15
N PRO A 123 4.66 9.92 -20.23
CA PRO A 123 5.93 10.51 -20.60
C PRO A 123 6.69 9.64 -21.62
N SER A 124 7.20 10.27 -22.67
CA SER A 124 8.13 9.59 -23.56
C SER A 124 9.49 9.51 -22.88
N VAL A 125 9.97 8.32 -22.60
CA VAL A 125 11.25 8.07 -21.93
C VAL A 125 12.21 7.45 -22.93
N GLU A 126 13.32 8.15 -23.18
CA GLU A 126 14.49 7.61 -23.87
C GLU A 126 15.59 7.40 -22.83
N VAL A 127 16.01 6.15 -22.63
CA VAL A 127 17.09 5.86 -21.68
C VAL A 127 18.42 6.08 -22.37
N LYS A 128 19.12 7.13 -21.94
CA LYS A 128 20.44 7.49 -22.47
C LYS A 128 21.53 7.06 -21.50
N ASP A 129 22.59 6.49 -22.06
CA ASP A 129 23.88 6.23 -21.38
C ASP A 129 23.81 5.48 -20.04
N PHE A 130 23.44 4.20 -20.12
CA PHE A 130 23.54 3.27 -18.98
C PHE A 130 24.89 2.54 -18.91
N SER A 131 25.83 2.83 -19.81
CA SER A 131 27.17 2.18 -19.89
C SER A 131 28.13 2.57 -18.75
N LYS A 132 27.81 3.65 -17.99
CA LYS A 132 28.64 4.18 -16.90
C LYS A 132 27.98 4.01 -15.52
N ILE A 133 27.12 3.02 -15.37
CA ILE A 133 26.50 2.73 -14.08
C ILE A 133 27.39 1.74 -13.33
N GLU A 134 27.86 2.13 -12.18
CA GLU A 134 28.65 1.29 -11.29
C GLU A 134 27.82 0.95 -10.04
N VAL A 135 27.47 -0.31 -9.89
CA VAL A 135 26.80 -0.81 -8.69
C VAL A 135 27.83 -1.53 -7.83
N LYS A 136 28.15 -0.94 -6.68
CA LYS A 136 28.99 -1.61 -5.68
C LYS A 136 28.21 -2.77 -5.05
N GLU A 137 28.90 -3.88 -4.86
CA GLU A 137 28.30 -5.01 -4.18
C GLU A 137 28.06 -4.69 -2.69
N PRO A 138 26.79 -4.70 -2.24
CA PRO A 138 26.51 -4.43 -0.84
C PRO A 138 27.03 -5.57 0.02
N GLN A 139 27.70 -5.22 1.12
CA GLN A 139 28.18 -6.18 2.10
C GLN A 139 27.00 -6.54 3.03
N VAL A 140 26.50 -7.75 2.91
CA VAL A 140 25.50 -8.33 3.81
C VAL A 140 26.19 -9.47 4.54
N GLU A 141 26.52 -9.26 5.81
CA GLU A 141 27.12 -10.30 6.64
C GLU A 141 26.01 -11.20 7.17
N ILE A 142 26.11 -12.49 6.88
CA ILE A 142 25.34 -13.56 7.50
C ILE A 142 26.35 -14.63 7.89
N GLY A 143 26.40 -14.93 9.18
CA GLY A 143 27.39 -15.83 9.74
C GLY A 143 26.84 -16.67 10.89
N GLU A 144 27.72 -17.14 11.74
CA GLU A 144 27.38 -17.97 12.92
C GLU A 144 26.44 -17.25 13.90
N LYS A 145 26.49 -15.92 13.94
CA LYS A 145 25.64 -15.13 14.83
C LYS A 145 24.16 -15.29 14.45
N GLU A 146 23.83 -15.05 13.19
CA GLU A 146 22.46 -15.16 12.66
C GLU A 146 21.95 -16.61 12.75
N LEU A 147 22.81 -17.59 12.48
CA LEU A 147 22.48 -19.00 12.67
C LEU A 147 22.12 -19.30 14.13
N ASN A 148 22.91 -18.82 15.08
CA ASN A 148 22.66 -19.01 16.51
C ASN A 148 21.40 -18.26 16.98
N GLU A 149 21.13 -17.09 16.45
CA GLU A 149 19.89 -16.33 16.73
C GLU A 149 18.65 -17.10 16.25
N GLU A 150 18.71 -17.68 15.05
CA GLU A 150 17.60 -18.48 14.52
C GLU A 150 17.41 -19.80 15.29
N LEU A 151 18.50 -20.47 15.65
CA LEU A 151 18.45 -21.66 16.51
C LEU A 151 17.84 -21.35 17.88
N LYS A 152 18.19 -20.21 18.46
CA LYS A 152 17.62 -19.74 19.72
C LYS A 152 16.13 -19.42 19.56
N ALA A 153 15.73 -18.79 18.49
CA ALA A 153 14.32 -18.54 18.20
C ALA A 153 13.51 -19.83 18.04
N ILE A 154 14.12 -20.87 17.45
CA ILE A 154 13.54 -22.21 17.35
C ILE A 154 13.38 -22.83 18.74
N GLN A 155 14.40 -22.77 19.59
CA GLN A 155 14.30 -23.23 20.98
C GLN A 155 13.19 -22.53 21.76
N GLU A 156 13.07 -21.20 21.60
CA GLU A 156 12.04 -20.39 22.27
C GLU A 156 10.64 -20.74 21.81
N ARG A 157 10.45 -21.05 20.51
CA ARG A 157 9.15 -21.49 19.96
C ARG A 157 8.77 -22.89 20.44
N ASN A 158 9.75 -23.77 20.65
CA ASN A 158 9.54 -25.12 21.12
C ASN A 158 9.70 -25.28 22.65
N ALA A 159 9.81 -24.14 23.37
CA ALA A 159 9.91 -24.15 24.82
C ALA A 159 8.63 -24.67 25.46
N VAL A 160 8.77 -25.60 26.37
CA VAL A 160 7.70 -26.16 27.19
C VAL A 160 7.52 -25.29 28.45
N VAL A 161 6.31 -24.81 28.66
CA VAL A 161 6.00 -24.06 29.88
C VAL A 161 5.64 -25.02 31.00
N ILE A 162 6.46 -25.07 32.04
CA ILE A 162 6.28 -25.94 33.20
C ILE A 162 6.14 -25.11 34.47
N ASP A 163 5.38 -25.67 35.44
CA ASP A 163 5.28 -25.04 36.76
C ASP A 163 6.63 -25.14 37.49
N LYS A 164 7.03 -24.06 38.13
CA LYS A 164 8.24 -24.02 38.97
C LYS A 164 7.97 -24.80 40.24
N LYS A 165 9.00 -25.44 40.79
CA LYS A 165 8.85 -26.28 42.02
C LYS A 165 8.40 -25.39 43.17
N GLU A 166 7.62 -26.00 44.07
CA GLU A 166 7.12 -25.32 45.25
C GLU A 166 8.25 -24.77 46.12
N GLY A 167 8.14 -23.48 46.48
CA GLY A 167 9.17 -22.80 47.27
C GLY A 167 10.30 -22.13 46.49
N GLU A 168 10.41 -22.37 45.17
CA GLU A 168 11.35 -21.63 44.34
C GLU A 168 10.88 -20.20 44.08
N PRO A 169 11.77 -19.17 44.11
CA PRO A 169 11.40 -17.77 43.96
C PRO A 169 11.19 -17.41 42.48
N VAL A 170 10.49 -16.29 42.26
CA VAL A 170 10.38 -15.62 40.94
C VAL A 170 11.75 -15.18 40.48
N GLU A 171 12.11 -15.50 39.26
CA GLU A 171 13.31 -15.05 38.56
C GLU A 171 12.95 -14.31 37.28
N LYS A 172 13.92 -13.63 36.71
CA LYS A 172 13.78 -13.00 35.39
C LYS A 172 13.43 -14.08 34.35
N ASP A 173 12.64 -13.69 33.35
CA ASP A 173 12.13 -14.56 32.27
C ASP A 173 11.14 -15.64 32.74
N ASN A 174 10.76 -15.71 34.03
CA ASN A 174 9.66 -16.54 34.47
C ASN A 174 8.32 -15.97 34.00
N ILE A 175 7.37 -16.85 33.69
CA ILE A 175 5.98 -16.47 33.45
C ILE A 175 5.26 -16.53 34.79
N VAL A 176 4.77 -15.39 35.25
CA VAL A 176 4.09 -15.30 36.54
C VAL A 176 2.61 -14.97 36.36
N THR A 177 1.81 -15.55 37.22
CA THR A 177 0.41 -15.16 37.39
C THR A 177 0.33 -14.40 38.69
N ILE A 178 -0.12 -13.15 38.66
CA ILE A 178 -0.26 -12.32 39.84
C ILE A 178 -1.68 -11.76 39.99
N ASP A 179 -2.07 -11.53 41.24
CA ASP A 179 -3.15 -10.62 41.55
C ASP A 179 -2.51 -9.33 42.06
N TYR A 180 -3.05 -8.20 41.64
CA TYR A 180 -2.55 -6.90 42.11
C TYR A 180 -3.66 -5.89 42.30
N LYS A 181 -3.43 -4.91 43.20
CA LYS A 181 -4.33 -3.79 43.45
C LYS A 181 -3.55 -2.57 43.90
N GLU A 182 -3.99 -1.39 43.48
CA GLU A 182 -3.44 -0.12 43.98
C GLU A 182 -4.00 0.19 45.36
N LEU A 183 -3.17 0.68 46.25
CA LEU A 183 -3.52 1.10 47.60
C LEU A 183 -3.46 2.62 47.71
N ASP A 184 -4.39 3.17 48.50
CA ASP A 184 -4.31 4.58 48.91
C ASP A 184 -3.30 4.79 50.05
N ASP A 185 -3.14 6.04 50.51
CA ASP A 185 -2.21 6.35 51.60
C ASP A 185 -2.53 5.67 52.91
N SER A 186 -3.76 5.26 53.13
CA SER A 186 -4.23 4.52 54.32
C SER A 186 -4.00 3.01 54.19
N GLY A 187 -3.56 2.52 53.05
CA GLY A 187 -3.42 1.08 52.77
C GLY A 187 -4.71 0.39 52.31
N THR A 188 -5.77 1.16 52.02
CA THR A 188 -7.01 0.62 51.49
C THR A 188 -6.98 0.48 49.99
N ALA A 189 -7.54 -0.62 49.44
CA ALA A 189 -7.58 -0.85 48.00
C ALA A 189 -8.46 0.21 47.29
N ILE A 190 -7.90 0.79 46.24
CA ILE A 190 -8.60 1.74 45.36
C ILE A 190 -9.59 0.94 44.49
N SER A 191 -10.87 1.26 44.58
CA SER A 191 -11.91 0.57 43.82
C SER A 191 -11.67 0.64 42.30
N GLY A 192 -11.72 -0.51 41.62
CA GLY A 192 -11.50 -0.61 40.18
C GLY A 192 -10.03 -0.75 39.75
N SER A 193 -9.08 -0.73 40.69
CA SER A 193 -7.65 -0.97 40.41
C SER A 193 -7.27 -2.46 40.50
N GLU A 194 -8.19 -3.30 40.97
CA GLU A 194 -7.94 -4.72 41.22
C GLU A 194 -7.85 -5.49 39.90
N ARG A 195 -6.86 -6.36 39.79
CA ARG A 195 -6.68 -7.32 38.70
C ARG A 195 -6.30 -8.66 39.29
N GLU A 196 -7.08 -9.68 38.99
CA GLU A 196 -6.81 -11.05 39.36
C GLU A 196 -6.34 -11.86 38.16
N GLY A 197 -5.43 -12.79 38.40
CA GLY A 197 -4.93 -13.72 37.38
C GLY A 197 -4.16 -13.08 36.22
N PHE A 198 -3.51 -11.93 36.44
CA PHE A 198 -2.72 -11.29 35.39
C PHE A 198 -1.45 -12.08 35.12
N VAL A 199 -1.29 -12.52 33.86
CA VAL A 199 -0.15 -13.35 33.42
C VAL A 199 0.80 -12.50 32.60
N PHE A 200 2.09 -12.51 32.92
CA PHE A 200 3.12 -11.83 32.13
C PHE A 200 4.50 -12.47 32.35
N THR A 201 5.44 -12.15 31.48
CA THR A 201 6.85 -12.60 31.61
C THR A 201 7.65 -11.54 32.34
N VAL A 202 8.33 -11.91 33.43
CA VAL A 202 9.13 -11.02 34.26
C VAL A 202 10.31 -10.45 33.48
N GLY A 203 10.43 -9.13 33.42
CA GLY A 203 11.47 -8.40 32.71
C GLY A 203 11.04 -7.86 31.34
N THR A 204 9.78 -8.10 30.89
CA THR A 204 9.24 -7.58 29.63
C THR A 204 8.59 -6.20 29.78
N GLY A 205 8.26 -5.80 31.01
CA GLY A 205 7.55 -4.53 31.28
C GLY A 205 6.09 -4.53 30.82
N GLU A 206 5.48 -5.68 30.58
CA GLU A 206 4.08 -5.82 30.15
C GLU A 206 3.07 -5.43 31.23
N ASN A 207 3.47 -5.46 32.50
CA ASN A 207 2.61 -4.99 33.59
C ASN A 207 2.50 -3.47 33.58
N ILE A 208 1.27 -2.94 33.70
CA ILE A 208 0.99 -1.50 33.68
C ILE A 208 1.80 -0.70 34.70
N TYR A 209 2.11 -1.30 35.85
CA TYR A 209 2.91 -0.69 36.90
C TYR A 209 4.40 -1.00 36.77
N LYS A 210 4.82 -1.74 35.75
CA LYS A 210 6.25 -2.10 35.47
C LYS A 210 6.97 -2.62 36.71
N ILE A 211 6.30 -3.50 37.49
CA ILE A 211 6.80 -4.03 38.79
C ILE A 211 7.64 -5.29 38.67
N ASP A 212 8.19 -5.51 37.48
CA ASP A 212 8.97 -6.72 37.16
C ASP A 212 10.11 -6.97 38.14
N ASP A 213 10.93 -5.96 38.41
CA ASP A 213 12.08 -6.08 39.29
C ASP A 213 11.69 -6.26 40.76
N GLU A 214 10.58 -5.68 41.18
CA GLU A 214 10.11 -5.70 42.57
C GLU A 214 9.53 -7.05 43.00
N ILE A 215 9.06 -7.85 42.02
CA ILE A 215 8.52 -9.19 42.29
C ILE A 215 9.58 -10.29 42.19
N VAL A 216 10.74 -10.01 41.65
CA VAL A 216 11.87 -10.97 41.65
C VAL A 216 12.20 -11.34 43.10
N GLY A 217 12.37 -12.64 43.35
CA GLY A 217 12.60 -13.21 44.69
C GLY A 217 11.35 -13.58 45.46
N MET A 218 10.14 -13.13 45.06
CA MET A 218 8.87 -13.55 45.69
C MET A 218 8.58 -15.03 45.41
N LYS A 219 7.90 -15.67 46.33
CA LYS A 219 7.46 -17.05 46.19
C LYS A 219 5.98 -17.12 45.86
N LYS A 220 5.54 -18.29 45.42
CA LYS A 220 4.12 -18.58 45.20
C LYS A 220 3.35 -18.33 46.48
N ASP A 221 2.18 -17.72 46.36
CA ASP A 221 1.25 -17.30 47.42
C ASP A 221 1.80 -16.21 48.37
N GLU A 222 2.95 -15.65 48.07
CA GLU A 222 3.53 -14.52 48.78
C GLU A 222 2.85 -13.21 48.35
N THR A 223 2.52 -12.35 49.32
CA THR A 223 1.97 -11.01 49.08
C THR A 223 2.99 -9.97 49.53
N LYS A 224 3.24 -8.96 48.69
CA LYS A 224 4.16 -7.87 48.98
C LYS A 224 3.53 -6.53 48.59
N GLU A 225 3.73 -5.53 49.44
CA GLU A 225 3.38 -4.16 49.12
C GLU A 225 4.63 -3.47 48.53
N ILE A 226 4.42 -2.89 47.33
CA ILE A 226 5.46 -2.22 46.55
C ILE A 226 5.11 -0.73 46.47
N ALA A 227 6.01 0.12 46.90
CA ALA A 227 5.90 1.56 46.67
C ALA A 227 6.86 1.94 45.55
N LYS A 228 6.32 2.33 44.39
CA LYS A 228 7.11 2.67 43.22
C LYS A 228 6.86 4.10 42.78
N THR A 229 7.94 4.83 42.55
CA THR A 229 7.91 6.20 42.03
C THR A 229 8.28 6.18 40.58
N TYR A 230 7.44 6.77 39.74
CA TYR A 230 7.59 6.81 38.29
C TYR A 230 8.23 8.14 37.86
N ASP A 231 9.00 8.08 36.79
CA ASP A 231 9.62 9.27 36.20
C ASP A 231 8.53 10.25 35.71
N ALA A 232 8.83 11.56 35.79
CA ALA A 232 7.93 12.59 35.28
C ALA A 232 7.69 12.52 33.75
N LYS A 233 8.55 11.80 33.03
CA LYS A 233 8.49 11.56 31.59
C LYS A 233 7.94 10.17 31.23
N ASP A 234 7.37 9.43 32.18
CA ASP A 234 6.77 8.12 31.87
C ASP A 234 5.70 8.28 30.79
N GLU A 235 5.65 7.34 29.87
CA GLU A 235 4.70 7.33 28.74
C GLU A 235 3.25 7.26 29.24
N ASN A 236 3.02 6.61 30.38
CA ASN A 236 1.72 6.55 31.03
C ASN A 236 1.47 7.80 31.89
N LYS A 237 0.62 8.71 31.40
CA LYS A 237 0.24 9.96 32.07
C LYS A 237 -0.37 9.77 33.46
N ASP A 238 -0.97 8.59 33.71
CA ASP A 238 -1.57 8.27 35.02
C ASP A 238 -0.52 7.92 36.07
N LEU A 239 0.67 7.52 35.64
CA LEU A 239 1.80 7.15 36.48
C LEU A 239 2.86 8.25 36.56
N ALA A 240 3.04 9.02 35.49
CA ALA A 240 4.11 10.02 35.36
C ALA A 240 4.22 10.94 36.58
N GLY A 241 5.41 10.96 37.22
CA GLY A 241 5.75 11.79 38.37
C GLY A 241 5.04 11.41 39.66
N LYS A 242 4.33 10.27 39.72
CA LYS A 242 3.57 9.84 40.91
C LYS A 242 4.24 8.66 41.60
N THR A 243 4.03 8.56 42.92
CA THR A 243 4.37 7.36 43.67
C THR A 243 3.07 6.54 43.86
N LYS A 244 3.11 5.29 43.46
CA LYS A 244 1.99 4.35 43.59
C LYS A 244 2.36 3.25 44.61
N LYS A 245 1.42 2.91 45.46
CA LYS A 245 1.50 1.76 46.37
C LYS A 245 0.66 0.64 45.77
N ILE A 246 1.26 -0.52 45.53
CA ILE A 246 0.65 -1.66 44.86
C ILE A 246 0.82 -2.88 45.74
N SER A 247 -0.26 -3.55 46.07
CA SER A 247 -0.22 -4.87 46.72
C SER A 247 -0.23 -5.93 45.65
N VAL A 248 0.74 -6.82 45.64
CA VAL A 248 0.93 -7.87 44.63
C VAL A 248 0.98 -9.21 45.33
N THR A 249 0.22 -10.19 44.83
CA THR A 249 0.24 -11.60 45.30
C THR A 249 0.61 -12.47 44.12
N VAL A 250 1.66 -13.28 44.26
CA VAL A 250 2.06 -14.25 43.23
C VAL A 250 1.26 -15.51 43.34
N LYS A 251 0.46 -15.87 42.33
CA LYS A 251 -0.40 -17.06 42.30
C LYS A 251 0.22 -18.28 41.67
N ALA A 252 1.01 -18.06 40.64
CA ALA A 252 1.73 -19.15 39.95
C ALA A 252 3.05 -18.63 39.38
N ILE A 253 4.04 -19.50 39.36
CA ILE A 253 5.33 -19.23 38.77
C ILE A 253 5.60 -20.37 37.77
N LYS A 254 5.79 -20.03 36.52
CA LYS A 254 6.11 -20.97 35.47
C LYS A 254 7.43 -20.57 34.82
N LEU A 255 8.17 -21.53 34.34
CA LEU A 255 9.38 -21.28 33.57
C LEU A 255 9.25 -21.87 32.17
N ARG A 256 9.90 -21.21 31.23
CA ARG A 256 10.07 -21.76 29.89
C ARG A 256 11.30 -22.70 29.94
N ASN A 257 11.01 -23.97 29.85
CA ASN A 257 12.09 -24.97 29.71
C ASN A 257 12.47 -25.02 28.24
N LEU A 258 13.61 -24.44 27.90
CA LEU A 258 14.14 -24.50 26.55
C LEU A 258 14.67 -25.90 26.27
N PRO A 259 14.24 -26.55 25.17
CA PRO A 259 14.81 -27.84 24.79
C PRO A 259 16.30 -27.72 24.49
N ALA A 260 17.04 -28.77 24.67
CA ALA A 260 18.45 -28.82 24.28
C ALA A 260 18.56 -28.64 22.74
N LEU A 261 19.72 -28.12 22.30
CA LEU A 261 20.06 -28.09 20.87
C LEU A 261 20.63 -29.46 20.48
N ASP A 262 19.78 -30.41 20.20
CA ASP A 262 20.12 -31.79 19.86
C ASP A 262 19.24 -32.31 18.71
N ASP A 263 19.42 -33.58 18.41
CA ASP A 263 18.70 -34.26 17.31
C ASP A 263 17.21 -34.42 17.62
N GLU A 264 16.80 -34.47 18.90
CA GLU A 264 15.40 -34.54 19.31
C GLU A 264 14.66 -33.25 18.97
N LEU A 265 15.26 -32.11 19.30
CA LEU A 265 14.70 -30.80 18.89
C LEU A 265 14.57 -30.68 17.37
N ALA A 266 15.56 -31.13 16.61
CA ALA A 266 15.49 -31.06 15.15
C ALA A 266 14.33 -31.90 14.60
N GLN A 267 14.08 -33.08 15.14
CA GLN A 267 12.95 -33.96 14.78
C GLN A 267 11.61 -33.35 15.20
N ASP A 268 11.54 -32.71 16.36
CA ASP A 268 10.34 -32.01 16.84
C ASP A 268 9.96 -30.82 15.92
N VAL A 269 10.96 -30.16 15.36
CA VAL A 269 10.73 -29.05 14.40
C VAL A 269 10.12 -29.55 13.10
N SER A 270 10.63 -30.66 12.57
CA SER A 270 10.09 -31.29 11.35
C SER A 270 10.66 -32.71 11.17
N GLU A 271 9.80 -33.65 10.74
CA GLU A 271 10.17 -35.00 10.39
C GLU A 271 11.25 -35.15 9.29
N LYS A 272 11.45 -34.06 8.51
CA LYS A 272 12.50 -34.01 7.47
C LYS A 272 13.92 -33.96 8.06
N TYR A 273 14.09 -33.52 9.32
CA TYR A 273 15.38 -33.43 9.96
C TYR A 273 15.61 -34.67 10.83
N LYS A 274 16.72 -35.35 10.62
CA LYS A 274 17.13 -36.51 11.42
C LYS A 274 18.12 -36.12 12.51
N THR A 275 18.90 -35.09 12.24
CA THR A 275 19.95 -34.61 13.13
C THR A 275 19.90 -33.08 13.25
N LEU A 276 20.47 -32.55 14.34
CA LEU A 276 20.66 -31.10 14.50
C LEU A 276 21.47 -30.48 13.33
N ASP A 277 22.39 -31.29 12.76
CA ASP A 277 23.21 -30.84 11.63
C ASP A 277 22.38 -30.64 10.35
N ASP A 278 21.34 -31.47 10.15
CA ASP A 278 20.37 -31.28 9.04
C ASP A 278 19.59 -29.97 9.19
N LEU A 279 19.12 -29.70 10.41
CA LEU A 279 18.43 -28.44 10.75
C LEU A 279 19.35 -27.21 10.52
N LYS A 280 20.58 -27.26 11.03
CA LYS A 280 21.58 -26.20 10.85
C LYS A 280 21.88 -25.94 9.38
N LYS A 281 22.03 -26.97 8.57
CA LYS A 281 22.27 -26.87 7.13
C LYS A 281 21.10 -26.20 6.41
N ASP A 282 19.88 -26.56 6.76
CA ASP A 282 18.68 -25.98 6.15
C ASP A 282 18.52 -24.51 6.53
N ILE A 283 18.72 -24.15 7.79
CA ILE A 283 18.74 -22.75 8.26
C ILE A 283 19.83 -21.96 7.52
N SER A 284 21.06 -22.50 7.44
CA SER A 284 22.17 -21.82 6.75
C SER A 284 21.86 -21.60 5.28
N LYS A 285 21.25 -22.57 4.58
CA LYS A 285 20.79 -22.45 3.21
C LYS A 285 19.70 -21.36 3.07
N GLY A 286 18.77 -21.33 4.01
CA GLY A 286 17.72 -20.29 4.06
C GLY A 286 18.30 -18.89 4.24
N LEU A 287 19.23 -18.73 5.19
CA LEU A 287 19.94 -17.49 5.46
C LEU A 287 20.77 -17.04 4.25
N GLU A 288 21.48 -17.95 3.58
CA GLU A 288 22.24 -17.66 2.36
C GLU A 288 21.32 -17.21 1.22
N SER A 289 20.19 -17.87 1.04
CA SER A 289 19.16 -17.46 0.06
C SER A 289 18.58 -16.09 0.38
N ALA A 290 18.31 -15.79 1.65
CA ALA A 290 17.85 -14.48 2.10
C ALA A 290 18.91 -13.39 1.86
N LYS A 291 20.20 -13.69 2.13
CA LYS A 291 21.33 -12.83 1.82
C LYS A 291 21.40 -12.49 0.34
N ASN A 292 21.37 -13.53 -0.51
CA ASN A 292 21.47 -13.35 -1.95
C ASN A 292 20.28 -12.53 -2.50
N ARG A 293 19.08 -12.76 -1.99
CA ARG A 293 17.90 -11.93 -2.32
C ARG A 293 18.10 -10.47 -1.89
N LYS A 294 18.60 -10.23 -0.68
CA LYS A 294 18.86 -8.87 -0.19
C LYS A 294 19.95 -8.15 -0.99
N ILE A 295 21.01 -8.85 -1.34
CA ILE A 295 22.07 -8.31 -2.21
C ILE A 295 21.51 -7.95 -3.59
N ALA A 296 20.71 -8.83 -4.19
CA ALA A 296 20.08 -8.58 -5.49
C ALA A 296 19.12 -7.38 -5.44
N GLU A 297 18.31 -7.28 -4.38
CA GLU A 297 17.41 -6.14 -4.14
C GLU A 297 18.18 -4.82 -4.04
N LEU A 298 19.21 -4.77 -3.20
CA LEU A 298 20.03 -3.57 -3.01
C LEU A 298 20.78 -3.16 -4.29
N LYS A 299 21.29 -4.14 -5.04
CA LYS A 299 21.91 -3.90 -6.37
C LYS A 299 20.90 -3.33 -7.34
N SER A 300 19.70 -3.90 -7.43
CA SER A 300 18.62 -3.42 -8.30
C SER A 300 18.17 -2.01 -7.91
N GLN A 301 18.02 -1.75 -6.63
CA GLN A 301 17.66 -0.43 -6.13
C GLN A 301 18.73 0.61 -6.49
N SER A 302 20.01 0.33 -6.22
CA SER A 302 21.13 1.24 -6.56
C SER A 302 21.24 1.49 -8.06
N LEU A 303 21.00 0.45 -8.88
CA LEU A 303 20.96 0.58 -10.33
C LEU A 303 19.83 1.51 -10.79
N LEU A 304 18.61 1.32 -10.27
CA LEU A 304 17.45 2.13 -10.63
C LEU A 304 17.61 3.59 -10.17
N GLU A 305 18.16 3.82 -8.98
CA GLU A 305 18.44 5.17 -8.48
C GLU A 305 19.40 5.91 -9.42
N GLN A 306 20.50 5.29 -9.82
CA GLN A 306 21.45 5.89 -10.76
C GLN A 306 20.85 6.11 -12.16
N LEU A 307 19.99 5.19 -12.62
CA LEU A 307 19.27 5.36 -13.88
C LEU A 307 18.31 6.55 -13.83
N VAL A 308 17.58 6.72 -12.74
CA VAL A 308 16.68 7.87 -12.55
C VAL A 308 17.45 9.19 -12.50
N GLU A 309 18.58 9.23 -11.81
CA GLU A 309 19.43 10.44 -11.74
C GLU A 309 19.98 10.85 -13.10
N LYS A 310 20.42 9.86 -13.89
CA LYS A 310 21.01 10.12 -15.24
C LYS A 310 19.98 10.39 -16.32
N ASN A 311 18.73 9.99 -16.12
CA ASN A 311 17.64 10.16 -17.08
C ASN A 311 16.52 10.99 -16.44
N PRO A 312 16.62 12.32 -16.43
CA PRO A 312 15.60 13.18 -15.85
C PRO A 312 14.28 13.04 -16.62
N ILE A 313 13.24 12.63 -15.91
CA ILE A 313 11.88 12.47 -16.43
C ILE A 313 10.98 13.49 -15.72
N VAL A 314 10.25 14.26 -16.51
CA VAL A 314 9.22 15.15 -15.98
C VAL A 314 7.90 14.41 -15.96
N LEU A 315 7.37 14.19 -14.75
CA LEU A 315 6.11 13.49 -14.55
C LEU A 315 4.92 14.44 -14.58
N PRO A 316 3.80 14.07 -15.22
CA PRO A 316 2.54 14.79 -15.06
C PRO A 316 2.10 14.77 -13.58
N LYS A 317 1.58 15.90 -13.10
CA LYS A 317 1.07 15.97 -11.72
C LYS A 317 -0.05 14.97 -11.46
N SER A 318 -0.90 14.73 -12.45
CA SER A 318 -1.97 13.74 -12.38
C SER A 318 -1.47 12.32 -12.15
N MET A 319 -0.31 11.97 -12.75
CA MET A 319 0.31 10.65 -12.56
C MET A 319 0.80 10.47 -11.12
N VAL A 320 1.47 11.46 -10.58
CA VAL A 320 1.93 11.44 -9.17
C VAL A 320 0.75 11.38 -8.22
N GLN A 321 -0.29 12.18 -8.48
CA GLN A 321 -1.51 12.18 -7.65
C GLN A 321 -2.23 10.82 -7.69
N ALA A 322 -2.37 10.23 -8.86
CA ALA A 322 -2.99 8.91 -9.01
C ALA A 322 -2.22 7.81 -8.26
N GLU A 323 -0.89 7.87 -8.28
CA GLU A 323 -0.04 6.95 -7.52
C GLU A 323 -0.24 7.13 -6.00
N MET A 324 -0.26 8.36 -5.52
CA MET A 324 -0.49 8.64 -4.09
C MET A 324 -1.89 8.18 -3.63
N GLU A 325 -2.93 8.42 -4.44
CA GLU A 325 -4.28 7.93 -4.17
C GLU A 325 -4.37 6.40 -4.21
N SER A 326 -3.59 5.75 -5.08
CA SER A 326 -3.48 4.29 -5.09
C SER A 326 -2.85 3.75 -3.81
N ARG A 327 -1.75 4.36 -3.34
CA ARG A 327 -1.10 4.01 -2.07
C ARG A 327 -2.04 4.21 -0.88
N TRP A 328 -2.81 5.29 -0.89
CA TRP A 328 -3.81 5.55 0.14
C TRP A 328 -4.87 4.44 0.20
N ARG A 329 -5.37 4.00 -0.97
CA ARG A 329 -6.31 2.87 -1.04
C ARG A 329 -5.70 1.56 -0.56
N MET A 330 -4.46 1.26 -0.95
CA MET A 330 -3.74 0.07 -0.47
C MET A 330 -3.55 0.09 1.05
N MET A 331 -3.21 1.24 1.61
CA MET A 331 -3.10 1.42 3.06
C MET A 331 -4.44 1.15 3.75
N ALA A 332 -5.55 1.68 3.23
CA ALA A 332 -6.87 1.40 3.77
C ALA A 332 -7.20 -0.10 3.74
N GLN A 333 -6.88 -0.80 2.65
CA GLN A 333 -7.05 -2.26 2.55
C GLN A 333 -6.19 -3.01 3.56
N GLN A 334 -4.95 -2.61 3.77
CA GLN A 334 -4.05 -3.22 4.76
C GLN A 334 -4.61 -3.09 6.19
N PHE A 335 -5.25 -1.96 6.51
CA PHE A 335 -5.96 -1.76 7.77
C PHE A 335 -7.40 -2.32 7.78
N GLN A 336 -7.80 -3.07 6.73
CA GLN A 336 -9.13 -3.66 6.56
C GLN A 336 -10.26 -2.62 6.73
N THR A 337 -10.05 -1.42 6.19
CA THR A 337 -10.97 -0.28 6.31
C THR A 337 -11.20 0.39 4.95
N THR A 338 -12.14 1.37 4.91
CA THR A 338 -12.32 2.20 3.71
C THR A 338 -11.41 3.43 3.73
N PRO A 339 -11.09 4.03 2.56
CA PRO A 339 -10.29 5.25 2.49
C PRO A 339 -10.83 6.39 3.37
N GLU A 340 -12.15 6.52 3.47
CA GLU A 340 -12.82 7.57 4.26
C GLU A 340 -12.73 7.29 5.77
N GLN A 341 -12.78 6.01 6.17
CA GLN A 341 -12.60 5.62 7.56
C GLN A 341 -11.14 5.78 7.98
N LEU A 342 -10.20 5.40 7.11
CA LEU A 342 -8.77 5.61 7.35
C LEU A 342 -8.48 7.11 7.56
N GLU A 343 -9.05 7.99 6.73
CA GLU A 343 -8.88 9.43 6.87
C GLU A 343 -9.36 9.95 8.23
N LYS A 344 -10.50 9.46 8.72
CA LYS A 344 -11.01 9.78 10.07
C LYS A 344 -10.08 9.29 11.17
N MET A 345 -9.55 8.08 11.04
CA MET A 345 -8.61 7.50 12.02
C MET A 345 -7.32 8.32 12.10
N ILE A 346 -6.76 8.68 10.94
CA ILE A 346 -5.55 9.49 10.86
C ILE A 346 -5.80 10.90 11.42
N SER A 347 -6.96 11.50 11.09
CA SER A 347 -7.34 12.82 11.62
C SER A 347 -7.49 12.81 13.14
N ALA A 348 -7.98 11.72 13.73
CA ALA A 348 -8.08 11.57 15.18
C ALA A 348 -6.71 11.50 15.86
N SER A 349 -5.65 11.06 15.16
CA SER A 349 -4.27 11.06 15.65
C SER A 349 -3.54 12.40 15.45
N GLY A 350 -4.22 13.44 14.94
CA GLY A 350 -3.66 14.78 14.72
C GLY A 350 -2.88 14.94 13.40
N GLN A 351 -2.98 13.97 12.50
CA GLN A 351 -2.41 14.05 11.16
C GLN A 351 -3.51 14.24 10.10
N SER A 352 -3.15 14.70 8.91
CA SER A 352 -4.09 14.80 7.78
C SER A 352 -3.64 13.93 6.62
N LYS A 353 -4.62 13.46 5.82
CA LYS A 353 -4.35 12.76 4.56
C LYS A 353 -3.40 13.58 3.68
N GLU A 354 -3.65 14.87 3.55
CA GLU A 354 -2.86 15.77 2.69
C GLU A 354 -1.38 15.84 3.12
N ASN A 355 -1.11 15.91 4.43
CA ASN A 355 0.26 15.90 4.94
C ASN A 355 0.95 14.56 4.65
N MET A 356 0.27 13.44 4.80
CA MET A 356 0.82 12.13 4.47
C MET A 356 1.11 11.99 2.98
N LEU A 357 0.17 12.39 2.13
CA LEU A 357 0.37 12.37 0.67
C LEU A 357 1.56 13.25 0.27
N THR A 358 1.72 14.43 0.90
CA THR A 358 2.86 15.31 0.66
C THR A 358 4.18 14.64 1.02
N GLN A 359 4.24 13.93 2.14
CA GLN A 359 5.45 13.17 2.54
C GLN A 359 5.78 12.05 1.55
N TRP A 360 4.79 11.41 0.95
CA TRP A 360 4.99 10.31 0.00
C TRP A 360 5.35 10.77 -1.42
N THR A 361 5.17 12.06 -1.73
CA THR A 361 5.36 12.60 -3.09
C THR A 361 6.73 12.26 -3.67
N GLY A 362 7.81 12.47 -2.89
CA GLY A 362 9.17 12.20 -3.35
C GLY A 362 9.42 10.73 -3.69
N ASP A 363 8.92 9.82 -2.85
CA ASP A 363 9.05 8.38 -3.09
C ASP A 363 8.16 7.89 -4.24
N ALA A 364 6.96 8.47 -4.37
CA ALA A 364 6.06 8.19 -5.48
C ALA A 364 6.70 8.60 -6.82
N GLU A 365 7.29 9.80 -6.89
CA GLU A 365 8.00 10.26 -8.08
C GLU A 365 9.18 9.36 -8.45
N LYS A 366 10.02 8.97 -7.48
CA LYS A 366 11.15 8.06 -7.72
C LYS A 366 10.67 6.73 -8.27
N MET A 367 9.64 6.14 -7.66
CA MET A 367 9.09 4.86 -8.09
C MET A 367 8.50 4.94 -9.49
N LEU A 368 7.73 5.98 -9.81
CA LEU A 368 7.16 6.20 -11.13
C LEU A 368 8.26 6.37 -12.19
N LYS A 369 9.30 7.15 -11.90
CA LYS A 369 10.45 7.32 -12.81
C LYS A 369 11.18 5.99 -13.04
N SER A 370 11.44 5.22 -11.99
CA SER A 370 12.05 3.90 -12.10
C SER A 370 11.22 2.96 -12.98
N ARG A 371 9.92 2.91 -12.77
CA ARG A 371 9.00 2.10 -13.57
C ARG A 371 9.00 2.50 -15.03
N LEU A 372 8.91 3.79 -15.33
CA LEU A 372 8.95 4.30 -16.71
C LEU A 372 10.27 3.99 -17.44
N ILE A 373 11.40 4.05 -16.71
CA ILE A 373 12.71 3.67 -17.25
C ILE A 373 12.75 2.17 -17.56
N VAL A 374 12.29 1.33 -16.65
CA VAL A 374 12.24 -0.12 -16.84
C VAL A 374 11.35 -0.46 -18.04
N ASP A 375 10.14 0.13 -18.12
CA ASP A 375 9.23 -0.07 -19.24
C ASP A 375 9.82 0.38 -20.58
N ALA A 376 10.59 1.48 -20.59
CA ALA A 376 11.30 1.95 -21.78
C ALA A 376 12.41 0.98 -22.21
N LEU A 377 13.20 0.46 -21.26
CA LEU A 377 14.25 -0.52 -21.52
C LEU A 377 13.68 -1.85 -22.03
N ILE A 378 12.60 -2.34 -21.44
CA ILE A 378 11.90 -3.56 -21.88
C ILE A 378 11.48 -3.42 -23.35
N ARG A 379 10.88 -2.29 -23.71
CA ARG A 379 10.47 -2.00 -25.09
C ARG A 379 11.64 -1.85 -26.05
N GLU A 380 12.66 -1.07 -25.67
CA GLU A 380 13.84 -0.81 -26.51
C GLU A 380 14.65 -2.07 -26.78
N LYS A 381 14.82 -2.91 -25.76
CA LYS A 381 15.60 -4.15 -25.85
C LYS A 381 14.76 -5.37 -26.25
N ASN A 382 13.46 -5.20 -26.48
CA ASN A 382 12.53 -6.31 -26.77
C ASN A 382 12.63 -7.45 -25.75
N ILE A 383 12.73 -7.10 -24.46
CA ILE A 383 12.81 -8.09 -23.39
C ILE A 383 11.44 -8.75 -23.24
N ALA A 384 11.40 -10.05 -23.50
CA ALA A 384 10.22 -10.85 -23.31
C ALA A 384 10.55 -12.05 -22.42
N VAL A 385 9.63 -12.42 -21.56
CA VAL A 385 9.77 -13.62 -20.72
C VAL A 385 9.36 -14.83 -21.56
N THR A 386 10.16 -15.87 -21.54
CA THR A 386 9.85 -17.12 -22.24
C THR A 386 8.91 -18.01 -21.40
N PRO A 387 8.13 -18.91 -22.02
CA PRO A 387 7.31 -19.86 -21.28
C PRO A 387 8.12 -20.73 -20.32
N GLU A 388 9.35 -21.08 -20.68
CA GLU A 388 10.27 -21.86 -19.86
C GLU A 388 10.70 -21.12 -18.59
N GLU A 389 10.94 -19.81 -18.67
CA GLU A 389 11.26 -18.97 -17.52
C GLU A 389 10.07 -18.85 -16.56
N VAL A 390 8.85 -18.74 -17.11
CA VAL A 390 7.62 -18.73 -16.31
C VAL A 390 7.44 -20.06 -15.56
N GLU A 391 7.63 -21.18 -16.24
CA GLU A 391 7.54 -22.51 -15.63
C GLU A 391 8.58 -22.70 -14.53
N ALA A 392 9.81 -22.25 -14.76
CA ALA A 392 10.89 -22.33 -13.78
C ALA A 392 10.57 -21.50 -12.52
N GLU A 393 9.99 -20.31 -12.68
CA GLU A 393 9.59 -19.48 -11.54
C GLU A 393 8.41 -20.07 -10.78
N PHE A 394 7.42 -20.66 -11.47
CA PHE A 394 6.33 -21.40 -10.82
C PHE A 394 6.85 -22.59 -10.02
N ALA A 395 7.80 -23.35 -10.55
CA ALA A 395 8.41 -24.46 -9.84
C ALA A 395 9.14 -24.01 -8.57
N LYS A 396 9.83 -22.86 -8.65
CA LYS A 396 10.52 -22.27 -7.50
C LYS A 396 9.53 -21.76 -6.43
N ILE A 397 8.45 -21.10 -6.82
CA ILE A 397 7.38 -20.67 -5.90
C ILE A 397 6.75 -21.88 -5.22
N ALA A 398 6.51 -22.97 -5.96
CA ALA A 398 5.96 -24.21 -5.43
C ALA A 398 6.89 -24.84 -4.36
N ASP A 399 8.19 -24.89 -4.64
CA ASP A 399 9.20 -25.41 -3.70
C ASP A 399 9.32 -24.54 -2.43
N GLU A 400 9.33 -23.19 -2.59
CA GLU A 400 9.43 -22.25 -1.47
C GLU A 400 8.16 -22.22 -0.59
N SER A 401 6.97 -22.40 -1.18
CA SER A 401 5.69 -22.38 -0.46
C SER A 401 5.22 -23.73 0.06
N GLY A 402 5.89 -24.81 -0.34
CA GLY A 402 5.44 -26.17 -0.06
C GLY A 402 4.14 -26.57 -0.77
N SER A 403 3.75 -25.82 -1.81
CA SER A 403 2.56 -26.06 -2.63
C SER A 403 2.90 -26.91 -3.85
N THR A 404 1.88 -27.45 -4.50
CA THR A 404 2.08 -28.13 -5.78
C THR A 404 2.19 -27.13 -6.93
N LEU A 405 2.89 -27.48 -8.00
CA LEU A 405 3.01 -26.65 -9.20
C LEU A 405 1.65 -26.27 -9.79
N ASP A 406 0.69 -27.18 -9.73
CA ASP A 406 -0.67 -26.96 -10.27
C ASP A 406 -1.44 -25.93 -9.42
N GLU A 407 -1.32 -25.95 -8.09
CA GLU A 407 -1.91 -24.97 -7.20
C GLU A 407 -1.33 -23.57 -7.47
N VAL A 408 -0.03 -23.46 -7.65
CA VAL A 408 0.62 -22.19 -8.00
C VAL A 408 0.12 -21.69 -9.35
N LYS A 409 0.06 -22.52 -10.38
CA LYS A 409 -0.46 -22.15 -11.71
C LYS A 409 -1.92 -21.72 -11.67
N GLU A 410 -2.73 -22.33 -10.83
CA GLU A 410 -4.15 -21.97 -10.69
C GLU A 410 -4.33 -20.61 -9.98
N HIS A 411 -3.48 -20.31 -9.04
CA HIS A 411 -3.49 -19.02 -8.35
C HIS A 411 -3.14 -17.82 -9.26
N TYR A 412 -2.32 -18.05 -10.29
CA TYR A 412 -1.87 -17.01 -11.23
C TYR A 412 -2.61 -17.01 -12.58
N LYS A 413 -3.68 -17.81 -12.74
CA LYS A 413 -4.58 -17.76 -13.90
C LYS A 413 -5.57 -16.60 -13.79
#